data_7e02121275b7ca175c083216a1fbc4ac
#
_entry.id   7e02121275b7ca175c083216a1fbc4ac
#
_cell.length_a   1.000
_cell.length_b   1.000
_cell.length_c   1.000
_cell.angle_alpha   90.00
_cell.angle_beta   90.00
_cell.angle_gamma   90.00
#
_symmetry.space_group_name_H-M   'P 1'
#
loop_
_entity.id
_entity.type
_entity.pdbx_description
1 polymer ?
#
loop_
_entity_poly.entity_id
_entity_poly.type
_entity_poly.pdbx_seq_one_letter_code
_entity_poly.pdbx_strand_id
1 'polypeptide(L)'
;MDIFIKPVKKAVVTGRRAVMLKDIADVYCQTDKSLNVGDIIVFNIPSDSTGKSYLVSAMDIVKAIGHKIPNASINNLGEMDTVIEHFPKPKKKSKLFEIIKIAFVTVVLFGGAMTAIMSFHSDSQMPAVFQTMYRIFFGVESTKPYIIYVPYSIGLAVGIIVFFNHFMGKSITNDPTPIEVQMSTYEKESTDSVIDSLNKEKENERS
;
A
#
# COMPACT_ATOMS: atom_id res chain seq x y z
N MET A 1 -12.36 6.38 35.24
CA MET A 1 -11.89 7.21 34.10
C MET A 1 -11.86 6.31 32.88
N ASP A 2 -12.65 6.67 31.86
CA ASP A 2 -12.74 5.84 30.65
C ASP A 2 -11.79 6.39 29.58
N ILE A 3 -10.94 5.51 29.10
CA ILE A 3 -9.97 5.79 28.03
C ILE A 3 -10.33 4.90 26.84
N PHE A 4 -10.59 5.53 25.71
CA PHE A 4 -10.83 4.84 24.45
C PHE A 4 -9.57 4.92 23.60
N ILE A 5 -9.10 3.78 23.12
CA ILE A 5 -7.94 3.67 22.26
C ILE A 5 -8.33 3.01 20.94
N LYS A 6 -7.78 3.54 19.83
CA LYS A 6 -7.94 2.94 18.51
C LYS A 6 -6.57 2.70 17.90
N PRO A 7 -5.92 1.56 18.23
CA PRO A 7 -4.64 1.22 17.64
C PRO A 7 -4.75 1.02 16.13
N VAL A 8 -3.69 1.44 15.42
CA VAL A 8 -3.56 1.23 13.98
C VAL A 8 -2.83 -0.08 13.70
N LYS A 9 -3.13 -0.70 12.56
CA LYS A 9 -2.51 -1.98 12.18
C LYS A 9 -1.00 -1.87 11.94
N LYS A 10 -0.55 -0.72 11.39
CA LYS A 10 0.85 -0.45 11.07
C LYS A 10 1.22 0.99 11.42
N ALA A 11 2.34 1.16 12.11
CA ALA A 11 2.90 2.47 12.46
C ALA A 11 4.37 2.56 12.08
N VAL A 12 4.82 3.75 11.68
CA VAL A 12 6.22 4.02 11.33
C VAL A 12 6.83 5.00 12.33
N VAL A 13 7.88 4.56 13.01
CA VAL A 13 8.61 5.40 13.98
C VAL A 13 10.02 5.70 13.47
N THR A 14 10.35 6.98 13.34
CA THR A 14 11.63 7.43 12.78
C THR A 14 12.43 8.24 13.78
N GLY A 15 13.73 7.96 13.89
CA GLY A 15 14.72 8.76 14.62
C GLY A 15 14.71 8.62 16.14
N ARG A 16 13.66 8.06 16.75
CA ARG A 16 13.54 7.82 18.19
C ARG A 16 13.29 6.35 18.47
N ARG A 17 13.67 5.90 19.65
CA ARG A 17 13.48 4.50 20.09
C ARG A 17 12.25 4.32 20.99
N ALA A 18 11.84 5.38 21.68
CA ALA A 18 10.65 5.35 22.50
C ALA A 18 9.41 5.48 21.61
N VAL A 19 8.57 4.47 21.62
CA VAL A 19 7.28 4.46 20.92
C VAL A 19 6.22 4.93 21.91
N MET A 20 5.60 6.05 21.60
CA MET A 20 4.54 6.65 22.39
C MET A 20 3.18 6.16 21.92
N LEU A 21 2.21 6.18 22.79
CA LEU A 21 0.85 5.75 22.47
C LEU A 21 0.26 6.51 21.27
N LYS A 22 0.49 7.82 21.18
CA LYS A 22 0.06 8.66 20.04
C LYS A 22 0.65 8.27 18.69
N ASP A 23 1.74 7.48 18.67
CA ASP A 23 2.37 7.02 17.42
C ASP A 23 1.66 5.81 16.82
N ILE A 24 0.95 5.05 17.69
CA ILE A 24 0.38 3.76 17.35
C ILE A 24 -1.14 3.69 17.54
N ALA A 25 -1.74 4.68 18.21
CA ALA A 25 -3.17 4.70 18.50
C ALA A 25 -3.71 6.13 18.59
N ASP A 26 -4.95 6.30 18.11
CA ASP A 26 -5.76 7.45 18.48
C ASP A 26 -6.29 7.25 19.89
N VAL A 27 -6.21 8.28 20.73
CA VAL A 27 -6.60 8.20 22.14
C VAL A 27 -7.66 9.26 22.45
N TYR A 28 -8.78 8.82 23.02
CA TYR A 28 -9.81 9.71 23.54
C TYR A 28 -10.02 9.47 25.03
N CYS A 29 -9.97 10.55 25.81
CA CYS A 29 -10.25 10.53 27.23
C CYS A 29 -11.32 11.56 27.56
N GLN A 30 -12.37 11.12 28.25
CA GLN A 30 -13.54 11.95 28.53
C GLN A 30 -13.33 12.92 29.70
N THR A 31 -12.47 12.59 30.68
CA THR A 31 -12.50 13.24 31.99
C THR A 31 -11.40 14.26 32.24
N ASP A 32 -10.26 14.20 31.58
CA ASP A 32 -9.13 15.10 31.88
C ASP A 32 -8.23 15.36 30.67
N LYS A 33 -8.36 16.56 30.08
CA LYS A 33 -7.48 17.02 28.98
C LYS A 33 -6.04 17.31 29.45
N SER A 34 -5.80 17.38 30.75
CA SER A 34 -4.47 17.69 31.32
C SER A 34 -3.55 16.47 31.34
N LEU A 35 -4.09 15.26 31.34
CA LEU A 35 -3.31 14.02 31.23
C LEU A 35 -3.01 13.71 29.77
N ASN A 36 -1.81 14.02 29.31
CA ASN A 36 -1.31 13.62 27.98
C ASN A 36 -1.14 12.10 27.89
N VAL A 37 -2.24 11.36 27.85
CA VAL A 37 -2.25 9.89 27.74
C VAL A 37 -1.48 9.44 26.49
N GLY A 38 -1.52 10.24 25.42
CA GLY A 38 -0.79 9.97 24.19
C GLY A 38 0.74 9.94 24.32
N ASP A 39 1.30 10.58 25.34
CA ASP A 39 2.76 10.63 25.58
C ASP A 39 3.28 9.44 26.43
N ILE A 40 2.41 8.51 26.78
CA ILE A 40 2.80 7.28 27.47
C ILE A 40 3.68 6.43 26.55
N ILE A 41 4.87 6.06 27.02
CA ILE A 41 5.76 5.14 26.31
C ILE A 41 5.19 3.72 26.45
N VAL A 42 4.85 3.13 25.30
CA VAL A 42 4.30 1.78 25.24
C VAL A 42 5.39 0.74 25.00
N PHE A 43 6.38 1.10 24.18
CA PHE A 43 7.44 0.18 23.79
C PHE A 43 8.76 0.91 23.60
N ASN A 44 9.87 0.28 24.03
CA ASN A 44 11.23 0.77 23.77
C ASN A 44 11.94 -0.15 22.78
N ILE A 45 12.33 0.41 21.65
CA ILE A 45 13.03 -0.31 20.59
C ILE A 45 14.48 -0.60 21.03
N PRO A 46 14.94 -1.89 20.98
CA PRO A 46 16.30 -2.28 21.37
C PRO A 46 17.38 -1.56 20.57
N SER A 47 18.58 -1.42 21.16
CA SER A 47 19.70 -0.65 20.57
C SER A 47 20.23 -1.22 19.26
N ASP A 48 20.10 -2.52 19.09
CA ASP A 48 20.70 -3.30 17.98
C ASP A 48 19.76 -3.42 16.75
N SER A 49 18.73 -2.60 16.70
CA SER A 49 17.68 -2.71 15.71
C SER A 49 17.87 -1.74 14.54
N THR A 50 18.33 -2.25 13.42
CA THR A 50 18.35 -1.51 12.15
C THR A 50 17.29 -2.08 11.21
N GLY A 51 16.19 -1.34 11.01
CA GLY A 51 15.17 -1.69 10.02
C GLY A 51 14.34 -2.95 10.34
N LYS A 52 14.14 -3.25 11.62
CA LYS A 52 13.30 -4.38 12.08
C LYS A 52 11.86 -3.92 12.34
N SER A 53 10.92 -4.84 12.14
CA SER A 53 9.53 -4.70 12.54
C SER A 53 9.35 -5.28 13.95
N TYR A 54 8.54 -4.60 14.76
CA TYR A 54 8.21 -5.01 16.13
C TYR A 54 6.70 -5.12 16.27
N LEU A 55 6.26 -6.07 17.08
CA LEU A 55 4.83 -6.25 17.37
C LEU A 55 4.49 -5.75 18.75
N VAL A 56 3.53 -4.84 18.83
CA VAL A 56 2.93 -4.36 20.08
C VAL A 56 1.48 -4.80 20.11
N SER A 57 1.11 -5.59 21.10
CA SER A 57 -0.28 -6.03 21.27
C SER A 57 -1.10 -5.01 22.04
N ALA A 58 -2.43 -5.07 21.87
CA ALA A 58 -3.36 -4.27 22.69
C ALA A 58 -3.13 -4.49 24.20
N MET A 59 -2.72 -5.70 24.60
CA MET A 59 -2.42 -6.01 25.99
C MET A 59 -1.19 -5.24 26.51
N ASP A 60 -0.16 -5.04 25.67
CA ASP A 60 1.01 -4.26 26.01
C ASP A 60 0.64 -2.78 26.20
N ILE A 61 -0.27 -2.27 25.36
CA ILE A 61 -0.84 -0.91 25.49
C ILE A 61 -1.62 -0.78 26.80
N VAL A 62 -2.51 -1.73 27.10
CA VAL A 62 -3.32 -1.74 28.34
C VAL A 62 -2.43 -1.75 29.57
N LYS A 63 -1.37 -2.57 29.59
CA LYS A 63 -0.41 -2.61 30.69
C LYS A 63 0.32 -1.28 30.84
N ALA A 64 0.79 -0.67 29.74
CA ALA A 64 1.50 0.59 29.78
C ALA A 64 0.63 1.75 30.33
N ILE A 65 -0.65 1.79 29.94
CA ILE A 65 -1.61 2.77 30.46
C ILE A 65 -1.92 2.50 31.93
N GLY A 66 -2.21 1.23 32.31
CA GLY A 66 -2.55 0.83 33.67
C GLY A 66 -1.45 1.13 34.68
N HIS A 67 -0.17 1.01 34.30
CA HIS A 67 0.96 1.40 35.13
C HIS A 67 1.02 2.91 35.41
N LYS A 68 0.58 3.74 34.47
CA LYS A 68 0.60 5.21 34.61
C LYS A 68 -0.68 5.76 35.22
N ILE A 69 -1.80 5.13 34.96
CA ILE A 69 -3.13 5.59 35.37
C ILE A 69 -3.87 4.41 36.03
N PRO A 70 -3.63 4.17 37.34
CA PRO A 70 -4.35 3.16 38.09
C PRO A 70 -5.84 3.44 38.08
N ASN A 71 -6.66 2.41 37.94
CA ASN A 71 -8.13 2.48 37.88
C ASN A 71 -8.72 3.13 36.61
N ALA A 72 -7.99 3.23 35.50
CA ALA A 72 -8.56 3.56 34.21
C ALA A 72 -9.27 2.34 33.61
N SER A 73 -10.49 2.53 33.12
CA SER A 73 -11.17 1.58 32.24
C SER A 73 -10.72 1.83 30.81
N ILE A 74 -10.11 0.83 30.17
CA ILE A 74 -9.53 0.98 28.83
C ILE A 74 -10.37 0.20 27.84
N ASN A 75 -10.91 0.90 26.85
CA ASN A 75 -11.75 0.34 25.80
C ASN A 75 -10.97 0.37 24.47
N ASN A 76 -10.67 -0.82 23.91
CA ASN A 76 -10.04 -0.92 22.61
C ASN A 76 -11.09 -0.91 21.50
N LEU A 77 -10.99 0.06 20.59
CA LEU A 77 -11.87 0.23 19.42
C LEU A 77 -11.11 -0.02 18.09
N GLY A 78 -9.85 -0.43 18.16
CA GLY A 78 -9.00 -0.63 16.99
C GLY A 78 -8.45 -2.05 16.89
N GLU A 79 -7.26 -2.15 16.30
CA GLU A 79 -6.58 -3.43 16.05
C GLU A 79 -6.05 -4.04 17.36
N MET A 80 -5.95 -5.38 17.38
CA MET A 80 -5.38 -6.12 18.51
C MET A 80 -3.85 -6.09 18.51
N ASP A 81 -3.27 -6.05 17.34
CA ASP A 81 -1.83 -6.07 17.12
C ASP A 81 -1.41 -4.93 16.19
N THR A 82 -0.38 -4.21 16.57
CA THR A 82 0.21 -3.11 15.80
C THR A 82 1.65 -3.46 15.43
N VAL A 83 1.95 -3.47 14.13
CA VAL A 83 3.32 -3.59 13.62
C VAL A 83 3.99 -2.22 13.62
N ILE A 84 5.13 -2.11 14.29
CA ILE A 84 5.95 -0.91 14.32
C ILE A 84 7.15 -1.11 13.41
N GLU A 85 7.25 -0.33 12.33
CA GLU A 85 8.46 -0.25 11.51
C GLU A 85 9.37 0.85 12.04
N HIS A 86 10.60 0.51 12.42
CA HIS A 86 11.57 1.45 12.94
C HIS A 86 12.64 1.80 11.92
N PHE A 87 12.82 3.10 11.69
CA PHE A 87 13.91 3.65 10.88
C PHE A 87 14.78 4.57 11.75
N PRO A 88 16.04 4.20 12.05
CA PRO A 88 16.90 4.98 12.95
C PRO A 88 17.24 6.37 12.42
N LYS A 89 17.20 6.57 11.10
CA LYS A 89 17.38 7.88 10.47
C LYS A 89 16.37 8.07 9.36
N PRO A 90 15.87 9.30 9.15
CA PRO A 90 15.06 9.58 7.97
C PRO A 90 15.88 9.24 6.71
N LYS A 91 15.35 8.38 5.85
CA LYS A 91 16.02 8.02 4.59
C LYS A 91 16.09 9.29 3.74
N LYS A 92 17.28 9.91 3.66
CA LYS A 92 17.55 10.94 2.64
C LYS A 92 17.58 10.25 1.29
N LYS A 93 16.48 10.30 0.58
CA LYS A 93 16.40 9.78 -0.79
C LYS A 93 17.02 10.81 -1.72
N SER A 94 18.03 10.42 -2.48
CA SER A 94 18.54 11.23 -3.59
C SER A 94 17.44 11.30 -4.66
N LYS A 95 16.90 12.49 -4.90
CA LYS A 95 15.84 12.70 -5.91
C LYS A 95 16.27 12.19 -7.28
N LEU A 96 17.54 12.38 -7.65
CA LEU A 96 18.08 11.92 -8.93
C LEU A 96 18.05 10.39 -9.03
N PHE A 97 18.47 9.68 -7.97
CA PHE A 97 18.45 8.23 -7.95
C PHE A 97 17.02 7.66 -8.00
N GLU A 98 16.07 8.32 -7.33
CA GLU A 98 14.64 7.97 -7.43
C GLU A 98 14.10 8.14 -8.85
N ILE A 99 14.42 9.26 -9.51
CA ILE A 99 13.99 9.50 -10.91
C ILE A 99 14.56 8.44 -11.85
N ILE A 100 15.85 8.10 -11.72
CA ILE A 100 16.49 7.07 -12.55
C ILE A 100 15.84 5.71 -12.32
N LYS A 101 15.58 5.35 -11.06
CA LYS A 101 14.88 4.10 -10.71
C LYS A 101 13.48 4.03 -11.31
N ILE A 102 12.71 5.12 -11.18
CA ILE A 102 11.36 5.20 -11.74
C ILE A 102 11.42 5.09 -13.27
N ALA A 103 12.31 5.82 -13.92
CA ALA A 103 12.50 5.78 -15.37
C ALA A 103 12.85 4.36 -15.85
N PHE A 104 13.79 3.69 -15.18
CA PHE A 104 14.16 2.31 -15.50
C PHE A 104 12.96 1.35 -15.38
N VAL A 105 12.24 1.40 -14.27
CA VAL A 105 11.03 0.56 -14.07
C VAL A 105 9.98 0.86 -15.13
N THR A 106 9.77 2.13 -15.47
CA THR A 106 8.82 2.54 -16.51
C THR A 106 9.19 1.95 -17.88
N VAL A 107 10.47 2.00 -18.27
CA VAL A 107 10.94 1.42 -19.54
C VAL A 107 10.73 -0.09 -19.57
N VAL A 108 11.06 -0.79 -18.48
CA VAL A 108 10.87 -2.25 -18.39
C VAL A 108 9.39 -2.62 -18.48
N LEU A 109 8.52 -1.92 -17.75
CA LEU A 109 7.07 -2.16 -17.78
C LEU A 109 6.49 -1.86 -19.16
N PHE A 110 6.92 -0.76 -19.80
CA PHE A 110 6.47 -0.40 -21.14
C PHE A 110 6.88 -1.46 -22.16
N GLY A 111 8.14 -1.94 -22.12
CA GLY A 111 8.61 -3.01 -22.99
C GLY A 111 7.83 -4.32 -22.77
N GLY A 112 7.59 -4.69 -21.53
CA GLY A 112 6.76 -5.85 -21.19
C GLY A 112 5.33 -5.74 -21.71
N ALA A 113 4.70 -4.58 -21.52
CA ALA A 113 3.34 -4.32 -22.01
C ALA A 113 3.28 -4.38 -23.53
N MET A 114 4.26 -3.76 -24.23
CA MET A 114 4.36 -3.87 -25.70
C MET A 114 4.45 -5.32 -26.16
N THR A 115 5.31 -6.10 -25.53
CA THR A 115 5.49 -7.52 -25.89
C THR A 115 4.21 -8.32 -25.64
N ALA A 116 3.54 -8.09 -24.52
CA ALA A 116 2.27 -8.76 -24.18
C ALA A 116 1.17 -8.44 -25.21
N ILE A 117 1.02 -7.16 -25.56
CA ILE A 117 0.03 -6.73 -26.59
C ILE A 117 0.39 -7.36 -27.93
N MET A 118 1.67 -7.38 -28.31
CA MET A 118 2.12 -7.94 -29.57
C MET A 118 1.88 -9.46 -29.62
N SER A 119 2.17 -10.19 -28.55
CA SER A 119 1.86 -11.63 -28.43
C SER A 119 0.38 -11.88 -28.55
N PHE A 120 -0.46 -11.13 -27.83
CA PHE A 120 -1.92 -11.26 -27.91
C PHE A 120 -2.44 -11.02 -29.34
N HIS A 121 -1.95 -9.99 -30.03
CA HIS A 121 -2.34 -9.70 -31.42
C HIS A 121 -1.90 -10.82 -32.37
N SER A 122 -0.73 -11.41 -32.14
CA SER A 122 -0.25 -12.53 -32.93
C SER A 122 -1.08 -13.78 -32.72
N ASP A 123 -1.32 -14.16 -31.47
CA ASP A 123 -2.08 -15.34 -31.10
C ASP A 123 -3.53 -15.27 -31.56
N SER A 124 -4.15 -14.09 -31.49
CA SER A 124 -5.52 -13.84 -31.93
C SER A 124 -5.64 -13.60 -33.44
N GLN A 125 -4.55 -13.65 -34.20
CA GLN A 125 -4.49 -13.36 -35.63
C GLN A 125 -5.17 -12.02 -36.00
N MET A 126 -5.03 -11.00 -35.16
CA MET A 126 -5.67 -9.70 -35.35
C MET A 126 -5.47 -9.06 -36.71
N PRO A 127 -4.29 -9.18 -37.37
CA PRO A 127 -4.11 -8.69 -38.73
C PRO A 127 -5.09 -9.31 -39.74
N ALA A 128 -5.36 -10.62 -39.64
CA ALA A 128 -6.32 -11.30 -40.51
C ALA A 128 -7.77 -10.86 -40.22
N VAL A 129 -8.09 -10.65 -38.95
CA VAL A 129 -9.39 -10.10 -38.53
C VAL A 129 -9.62 -8.73 -39.15
N PHE A 130 -8.66 -7.82 -39.09
CA PHE A 130 -8.75 -6.48 -39.61
C PHE A 130 -8.83 -6.46 -41.17
N GLN A 131 -8.12 -7.37 -41.85
CA GLN A 131 -8.23 -7.53 -43.30
C GLN A 131 -9.65 -8.03 -43.68
N THR A 132 -10.17 -8.98 -42.93
CA THR A 132 -11.54 -9.50 -43.14
C THR A 132 -12.60 -8.41 -42.90
N MET A 133 -12.46 -7.65 -41.81
CA MET A 133 -13.34 -6.51 -41.56
C MET A 133 -13.29 -5.48 -42.69
N TYR A 134 -12.09 -5.13 -43.16
CA TYR A 134 -11.91 -4.20 -44.24
C TYR A 134 -12.62 -4.67 -45.53
N ARG A 135 -12.47 -5.96 -45.87
CA ARG A 135 -13.14 -6.57 -47.00
C ARG A 135 -14.65 -6.52 -46.88
N ILE A 136 -15.19 -6.78 -45.69
CA ILE A 136 -16.65 -6.73 -45.44
C ILE A 136 -17.21 -5.32 -45.64
N PHE A 137 -16.52 -4.28 -45.11
CA PHE A 137 -17.01 -2.91 -45.18
C PHE A 137 -16.76 -2.22 -46.51
N PHE A 138 -15.66 -2.52 -47.20
CA PHE A 138 -15.25 -1.82 -48.40
C PHE A 138 -15.32 -2.66 -49.68
N GLY A 139 -15.57 -3.96 -49.58
CA GLY A 139 -15.69 -4.85 -50.74
C GLY A 139 -14.37 -5.16 -51.46
N VAL A 140 -13.22 -4.66 -50.97
CA VAL A 140 -11.91 -4.84 -51.56
C VAL A 140 -10.93 -5.40 -50.50
N GLU A 141 -9.92 -6.13 -50.97
CA GLU A 141 -8.88 -6.65 -50.11
C GLU A 141 -7.76 -5.62 -49.93
N SER A 142 -7.29 -5.47 -48.67
CA SER A 142 -6.15 -4.64 -48.35
C SER A 142 -5.25 -5.37 -47.35
N THR A 143 -3.97 -5.49 -47.65
CA THR A 143 -2.96 -6.07 -46.74
C THR A 143 -2.60 -5.16 -45.56
N LYS A 144 -2.94 -3.87 -45.67
CA LYS A 144 -2.64 -2.86 -44.63
C LYS A 144 -3.83 -1.90 -44.45
N PRO A 145 -4.93 -2.35 -43.81
CA PRO A 145 -6.15 -1.53 -43.65
C PRO A 145 -5.94 -0.44 -42.56
N TYR A 146 -5.19 0.60 -42.85
CA TYR A 146 -4.86 1.69 -41.92
C TYR A 146 -6.12 2.38 -41.35
N ILE A 147 -7.19 2.44 -42.11
CA ILE A 147 -8.46 3.04 -41.68
C ILE A 147 -9.07 2.29 -40.48
N ILE A 148 -8.69 1.03 -40.24
CA ILE A 148 -9.09 0.23 -39.10
C ILE A 148 -8.00 0.27 -38.02
N TYR A 149 -6.71 0.15 -38.40
CA TYR A 149 -5.60 0.13 -37.44
C TYR A 149 -5.50 1.42 -36.64
N VAL A 150 -5.66 2.59 -37.24
CA VAL A 150 -5.49 3.87 -36.57
C VAL A 150 -6.57 4.08 -35.48
N PRO A 151 -7.89 3.97 -35.80
CA PRO A 151 -8.92 4.10 -34.76
C PRO A 151 -8.81 3.05 -33.65
N TYR A 152 -8.44 1.82 -34.00
CA TYR A 152 -8.23 0.75 -33.03
C TYR A 152 -7.09 1.12 -32.05
N SER A 153 -5.95 1.58 -32.56
CA SER A 153 -4.80 1.97 -31.72
C SER A 153 -5.14 3.15 -30.81
N ILE A 154 -5.89 4.12 -31.30
CA ILE A 154 -6.39 5.25 -30.50
C ILE A 154 -7.36 4.77 -29.43
N GLY A 155 -8.31 3.91 -29.81
CA GLY A 155 -9.27 3.33 -28.87
C GLY A 155 -8.60 2.53 -27.76
N LEU A 156 -7.57 1.74 -28.09
CA LEU A 156 -6.78 1.00 -27.11
C LEU A 156 -6.07 1.94 -26.14
N ALA A 157 -5.42 3.00 -26.64
CA ALA A 157 -4.75 3.98 -25.80
C ALA A 157 -5.73 4.72 -24.86
N VAL A 158 -6.86 5.16 -25.38
CA VAL A 158 -7.92 5.80 -24.58
C VAL A 158 -8.48 4.83 -23.55
N GLY A 159 -8.75 3.58 -23.95
CA GLY A 159 -9.25 2.55 -23.06
C GLY A 159 -8.29 2.29 -21.87
N ILE A 160 -6.99 2.24 -22.13
CA ILE A 160 -5.97 2.09 -21.07
C ILE A 160 -5.99 3.29 -20.12
N ILE A 161 -6.04 4.51 -20.64
CA ILE A 161 -6.08 5.74 -19.83
C ILE A 161 -7.33 5.76 -18.92
N VAL A 162 -8.49 5.42 -19.48
CA VAL A 162 -9.76 5.36 -18.73
C VAL A 162 -9.72 4.24 -17.69
N PHE A 163 -9.20 3.06 -18.04
CA PHE A 163 -9.10 1.92 -17.13
C PHE A 163 -8.22 2.22 -15.91
N PHE A 164 -7.07 2.87 -16.12
CA PHE A 164 -6.19 3.26 -15.03
C PHE A 164 -6.64 4.52 -14.29
N ASN A 165 -7.69 5.17 -14.74
CA ASN A 165 -8.30 6.36 -14.11
C ASN A 165 -7.27 7.48 -13.79
N HIS A 166 -6.15 7.53 -14.51
CA HIS A 166 -5.09 8.51 -14.28
C HIS A 166 -4.64 9.13 -15.60
N PHE A 167 -4.84 10.42 -15.73
CA PHE A 167 -4.32 11.19 -16.85
C PHE A 167 -3.61 12.44 -16.36
N MET A 168 -2.31 12.56 -16.67
CA MET A 168 -1.46 13.72 -16.30
C MET A 168 -1.52 14.11 -14.83
N GLY A 169 -1.61 13.13 -13.92
CA GLY A 169 -1.63 13.36 -12.47
C GLY A 169 -3.01 13.74 -11.89
N LYS A 170 -4.07 13.64 -12.70
CA LYS A 170 -5.45 13.83 -12.25
C LYS A 170 -6.24 12.53 -12.42
N SER A 171 -7.05 12.18 -11.43
CA SER A 171 -8.01 11.10 -11.56
C SER A 171 -9.23 11.57 -12.38
N ILE A 172 -9.71 10.69 -13.24
CA ILE A 172 -10.90 10.95 -14.10
C ILE A 172 -12.19 10.78 -13.29
N THR A 173 -12.20 9.76 -12.38
CA THR A 173 -13.31 9.49 -11.46
C THR A 173 -12.80 9.39 -10.04
N ASN A 174 -13.70 9.51 -9.05
CA ASN A 174 -13.37 9.36 -7.63
C ASN A 174 -13.34 7.87 -7.20
N ASP A 175 -13.72 6.95 -8.07
CA ASP A 175 -13.74 5.53 -7.76
C ASP A 175 -12.31 4.94 -7.79
N PRO A 176 -11.99 4.02 -6.87
CA PRO A 176 -10.69 3.38 -6.86
C PRO A 176 -10.51 2.50 -8.10
N THR A 177 -9.33 2.56 -8.68
CA THR A 177 -8.96 1.70 -9.82
C THR A 177 -8.77 0.25 -9.38
N PRO A 178 -8.91 -0.74 -10.27
CA PRO A 178 -8.61 -2.14 -9.95
C PRO A 178 -7.21 -2.35 -9.37
N ILE A 179 -6.22 -1.57 -9.82
CA ILE A 179 -4.85 -1.61 -9.28
C ILE A 179 -4.79 -1.06 -7.86
N GLU A 180 -5.46 0.05 -7.56
CA GLU A 180 -5.49 0.61 -6.20
C GLU A 180 -6.14 -0.36 -5.22
N VAL A 181 -7.24 -1.02 -5.62
CA VAL A 181 -7.89 -2.07 -4.82
C VAL A 181 -6.92 -3.24 -4.61
N GLN A 182 -6.26 -3.72 -5.66
CA GLN A 182 -5.31 -4.82 -5.56
C GLN A 182 -4.10 -4.47 -4.66
N MET A 183 -3.58 -3.25 -4.79
CA MET A 183 -2.47 -2.77 -3.93
C MET A 183 -2.90 -2.67 -2.47
N SER A 184 -4.10 -2.17 -2.18
CA SER A 184 -4.60 -2.08 -0.79
C SER A 184 -4.83 -3.47 -0.18
N THR A 185 -5.30 -4.43 -0.97
CA THR A 185 -5.45 -5.83 -0.54
C THR A 185 -4.09 -6.45 -0.25
N TYR A 186 -3.14 -6.29 -1.16
CA TYR A 186 -1.77 -6.78 -0.96
C TYR A 186 -1.10 -6.18 0.28
N GLU A 187 -1.28 -4.89 0.54
CA GLU A 187 -0.72 -4.24 1.73
C GLU A 187 -1.32 -4.80 3.03
N LYS A 188 -2.63 -5.09 3.05
CA LYS A 188 -3.29 -5.75 4.17
C LYS A 188 -2.73 -7.16 4.40
N GLU A 189 -2.73 -7.99 3.37
CA GLU A 189 -2.23 -9.38 3.44
C GLU A 189 -0.76 -9.44 3.83
N SER A 190 0.06 -8.55 3.28
CA SER A 190 1.48 -8.44 3.65
C SER A 190 1.66 -8.07 5.12
N THR A 191 0.85 -7.12 5.64
CA THR A 191 0.90 -6.73 7.06
C THR A 191 0.44 -7.87 7.96
N ASP A 192 -0.63 -8.60 7.59
CA ASP A 192 -1.12 -9.76 8.33
C ASP A 192 -0.07 -10.87 8.40
N SER A 193 0.60 -11.16 7.28
CA SER A 193 1.69 -12.14 7.25
C SER A 193 2.86 -11.74 8.17
N VAL A 194 3.19 -10.44 8.27
CA VAL A 194 4.21 -9.96 9.21
C VAL A 194 3.75 -10.12 10.66
N ILE A 195 2.48 -9.80 10.97
CA ILE A 195 1.90 -10.01 12.31
C ILE A 195 1.98 -11.48 12.71
N ASP A 196 1.56 -12.38 11.83
CA ASP A 196 1.57 -13.82 12.09
C ASP A 196 2.99 -14.34 12.33
N SER A 197 3.97 -13.88 11.55
CA SER A 197 5.37 -14.28 11.73
C SER A 197 5.95 -13.79 13.05
N LEU A 198 5.67 -12.56 13.44
CA LEU A 198 6.14 -11.97 14.70
C LEU A 198 5.43 -12.58 15.94
N ASN A 199 4.17 -12.96 15.81
CA ASN A 199 3.45 -13.68 16.87
C ASN A 199 4.07 -15.06 17.12
N LYS A 200 4.36 -15.82 16.04
CA LYS A 200 5.05 -17.12 16.15
C LYS A 200 6.45 -16.98 16.78
N GLU A 201 7.17 -15.93 16.46
CA GLU A 201 8.49 -15.65 17.06
C GLU A 201 8.35 -15.40 18.58
N LYS A 202 7.38 -14.58 19.00
CA LYS A 202 7.07 -14.35 20.42
C LYS A 202 6.63 -15.62 21.17
N GLU A 203 5.88 -16.51 20.54
CA GLU A 203 5.47 -17.79 21.14
C GLU A 203 6.67 -18.71 21.34
N ASN A 204 7.56 -18.79 20.37
CA ASN A 204 8.79 -19.60 20.46
C ASN A 204 9.76 -19.08 21.55
N GLU A 205 9.81 -17.77 21.79
CA GLU A 205 10.64 -17.20 22.87
C GLU A 205 10.05 -17.44 24.27
N ARG A 206 8.77 -17.80 24.38
CA ARG A 206 8.09 -18.10 25.67
C ARG A 206 8.10 -19.57 26.05
N SER A 207 8.41 -20.46 25.10
CA SER A 207 8.51 -21.92 25.29
C SER A 207 9.90 -22.33 25.72
#